data_3769eb0be68eb1093b72a0c102d42d9a
#
_entry.id   3769eb0be68eb1093b72a0c102d42d9a
#
_cell.length_a   1.000
_cell.length_b   1.000
_cell.length_c   1.000
_cell.angle_alpha   90.00
_cell.angle_beta   90.00
_cell.angle_gamma   90.00
#
_symmetry.space_group_name_H-M   'P 1'
#
loop_
_entity.id
_entity.type
_entity.pdbx_description
1 polymer ?
#
loop_
_entity_poly.entity_id
_entity_poly.type
_entity_poly.pdbx_seq_one_letter_code
_entity_poly.pdbx_strand_id
1 'polypeptide(L)'
;VALLEKASGYPETDSNMLEEPDWLAKLNSLYTEENLGLIRDYLIVHGVIDNADSLDRECFEWKIAYDNAIKGIVGDRSDELVISTLMTEKLKWPVARLYCERYLNQNDKDRISGLIDEVISEYHGIIEEADFLTDETKAAAISKLETIDKQVLWPDDWSKYDSRDLEIASAADGGTLWEAVKGIVRYDTDQSIRQFSEPVDKGRWTYVPNTLNCAFDPQSNS
;
A
#
# COMPACT_ATOMS: atom_id res chain seq x y z
N VAL A 1 -23.18 1.79 4.50
CA VAL A 1 -22.33 0.85 3.79
C VAL A 1 -22.74 0.78 2.32
N ALA A 2 -23.93 0.31 1.94
CA ALA A 2 -24.39 0.16 0.54
C ALA A 2 -24.23 1.43 -0.33
N LEU A 3 -24.38 2.64 0.24
CA LEU A 3 -24.12 3.89 -0.46
C LEU A 3 -22.63 4.13 -0.74
N LEU A 4 -21.76 3.74 0.19
CA LEU A 4 -20.30 3.82 0.03
C LEU A 4 -19.80 2.81 -1.01
N GLU A 5 -20.29 1.58 -0.97
CA GLU A 5 -20.00 0.54 -1.97
C GLU A 5 -20.39 1.02 -3.36
N LYS A 6 -21.60 1.54 -3.53
CA LYS A 6 -22.08 2.09 -4.79
C LYS A 6 -21.26 3.30 -5.29
N ALA A 7 -20.86 4.19 -4.38
CA ALA A 7 -20.09 5.38 -4.72
C ALA A 7 -18.64 5.06 -5.08
N SER A 8 -18.04 4.05 -4.42
CA SER A 8 -16.66 3.63 -4.64
C SER A 8 -16.48 2.67 -5.82
N GLY A 9 -17.58 2.12 -6.36
CA GLY A 9 -17.56 1.12 -7.43
C GLY A 9 -17.24 -0.30 -6.95
N TYR A 10 -17.09 -0.52 -5.63
CA TYR A 10 -16.95 -1.86 -5.08
C TYR A 10 -18.29 -2.62 -5.15
N PRO A 11 -18.26 -3.95 -5.34
CA PRO A 11 -19.46 -4.77 -5.33
C PRO A 11 -20.12 -4.77 -3.95
N GLU A 12 -21.43 -4.93 -3.91
CA GLU A 12 -22.17 -5.12 -2.66
C GLU A 12 -21.73 -6.42 -1.97
N THR A 13 -21.60 -6.37 -0.65
CA THR A 13 -21.19 -7.51 0.18
C THR A 13 -22.30 -7.91 1.14
N ASP A 14 -22.43 -9.21 1.41
CA ASP A 14 -23.42 -9.75 2.36
C ASP A 14 -23.09 -9.37 3.83
N SER A 15 -21.82 -9.09 4.10
CA SER A 15 -21.34 -8.72 5.44
C SER A 15 -20.14 -7.78 5.35
N ASN A 16 -20.05 -6.88 6.33
CA ASN A 16 -18.94 -5.95 6.47
C ASN A 16 -18.40 -5.98 7.90
N MET A 17 -17.10 -5.99 8.07
CA MET A 17 -16.46 -5.79 9.35
C MET A 17 -16.31 -4.28 9.60
N LEU A 18 -16.82 -3.81 10.72
CA LEU A 18 -16.65 -2.43 11.16
C LEU A 18 -15.78 -2.42 12.42
N GLU A 19 -14.60 -1.88 12.31
CA GLU A 19 -13.68 -1.72 13.44
C GLU A 19 -14.10 -0.57 14.35
N GLU A 20 -14.65 0.52 13.75
CA GLU A 20 -15.04 1.75 14.46
C GLU A 20 -16.49 2.14 14.18
N PRO A 21 -17.49 1.46 14.80
CA PRO A 21 -18.91 1.74 14.56
C PRO A 21 -19.32 3.18 14.94
N ASP A 22 -18.75 3.71 16.02
CA ASP A 22 -19.06 5.06 16.51
C ASP A 22 -18.57 6.14 15.55
N TRP A 23 -17.40 5.92 14.91
CA TRP A 23 -16.90 6.79 13.86
C TRP A 23 -17.85 6.84 12.66
N LEU A 24 -18.33 5.68 12.21
CA LEU A 24 -19.27 5.60 11.08
C LEU A 24 -20.61 6.27 11.43
N ALA A 25 -21.13 6.08 12.66
CA ALA A 25 -22.33 6.75 13.13
C ALA A 25 -22.14 8.28 13.14
N LYS A 26 -20.98 8.75 13.60
CA LYS A 26 -20.64 10.17 13.60
C LYS A 26 -20.51 10.72 12.18
N LEU A 27 -19.83 10.01 11.28
CA LEU A 27 -19.72 10.37 9.88
C LEU A 27 -21.12 10.53 9.25
N ASN A 28 -22.01 9.54 9.44
CA ASN A 28 -23.37 9.60 8.94
C ASN A 28 -24.13 10.85 9.44
N SER A 29 -23.89 11.29 10.68
CA SER A 29 -24.52 12.49 11.22
C SER A 29 -24.09 13.79 10.55
N LEU A 30 -22.95 13.78 9.84
CA LEU A 30 -22.45 14.93 9.07
C LEU A 30 -23.01 14.99 7.64
N TYR A 31 -23.46 13.85 7.09
CA TYR A 31 -24.01 13.77 5.73
C TYR A 31 -25.48 14.18 5.70
N THR A 32 -25.73 15.47 5.83
CA THR A 32 -27.06 16.10 5.76
C THR A 32 -27.13 17.07 4.58
N GLU A 33 -28.33 17.38 4.09
CA GLU A 33 -28.51 18.37 3.02
C GLU A 33 -27.92 19.74 3.40
N GLU A 34 -28.02 20.13 4.66
CA GLU A 34 -27.44 21.37 5.21
C GLU A 34 -25.91 21.40 5.06
N ASN A 35 -25.24 20.28 5.22
CA ASN A 35 -23.78 20.16 5.19
C ASN A 35 -23.22 19.88 3.79
N LEU A 36 -24.03 19.62 2.76
CA LEU A 36 -23.53 19.26 1.41
C LEU A 36 -22.56 20.30 0.85
N GLY A 37 -22.83 21.58 1.05
CA GLY A 37 -21.92 22.66 0.61
C GLY A 37 -20.56 22.56 1.29
N LEU A 38 -20.53 22.38 2.60
CA LEU A 38 -19.30 22.23 3.39
C LEU A 38 -18.54 20.96 3.02
N ILE A 39 -19.24 19.84 2.86
CA ILE A 39 -18.62 18.56 2.47
C ILE A 39 -17.97 18.69 1.08
N ARG A 40 -18.66 19.30 0.11
CA ARG A 40 -18.12 19.56 -1.22
C ARG A 40 -16.84 20.40 -1.14
N ASP A 41 -16.88 21.51 -0.40
CA ASP A 41 -15.75 22.42 -0.28
C ASP A 41 -14.57 21.75 0.42
N TYR A 42 -14.83 20.94 1.46
CA TYR A 42 -13.84 20.09 2.11
C TYR A 42 -13.16 19.14 1.13
N LEU A 43 -13.94 18.41 0.33
CA LEU A 43 -13.41 17.46 -0.67
C LEU A 43 -12.60 18.15 -1.76
N ILE A 44 -13.02 19.34 -2.21
CA ILE A 44 -12.28 20.12 -3.21
C ILE A 44 -10.93 20.58 -2.62
N VAL A 45 -10.94 21.15 -1.42
CA VAL A 45 -9.71 21.64 -0.77
C VAL A 45 -8.73 20.50 -0.53
N HIS A 46 -9.18 19.37 0.01
CA HIS A 46 -8.35 18.19 0.20
C HIS A 46 -7.84 17.63 -1.13
N GLY A 47 -8.69 17.53 -2.14
CA GLY A 47 -8.30 17.08 -3.47
C GLY A 47 -7.20 17.93 -4.10
N VAL A 48 -7.23 19.26 -3.89
CA VAL A 48 -6.15 20.16 -4.34
C VAL A 48 -4.88 19.97 -3.52
N ILE A 49 -4.98 19.92 -2.19
CA ILE A 49 -3.82 19.76 -1.29
C ILE A 49 -3.11 18.41 -1.55
N ASP A 50 -3.87 17.33 -1.66
CA ASP A 50 -3.33 15.97 -1.80
C ASP A 50 -2.65 15.74 -3.17
N ASN A 51 -3.02 16.55 -4.18
CA ASN A 51 -2.48 16.46 -5.53
C ASN A 51 -1.66 17.67 -5.96
N ALA A 52 -1.35 18.59 -5.04
CA ALA A 52 -0.65 19.84 -5.36
C ALA A 52 0.71 19.62 -6.01
N ASP A 53 1.40 18.50 -5.69
CA ASP A 53 2.67 18.09 -6.29
C ASP A 53 2.56 17.64 -7.76
N SER A 54 1.35 17.42 -8.24
CA SER A 54 1.05 16.90 -9.58
C SER A 54 0.29 17.88 -10.47
N LEU A 55 -0.11 19.04 -9.94
CA LEU A 55 -0.86 20.06 -10.65
C LEU A 55 0.08 20.95 -11.48
N ASP A 56 0.31 22.18 -11.04
CA ASP A 56 1.23 23.11 -11.68
C ASP A 56 2.44 23.43 -10.81
N ARG A 57 3.37 24.22 -11.35
CA ARG A 57 4.62 24.56 -10.66
C ARG A 57 4.36 25.37 -9.37
N GLU A 58 3.39 26.24 -9.36
CA GLU A 58 3.07 27.07 -8.20
C GLU A 58 2.49 26.22 -7.06
N CYS A 59 1.54 25.35 -7.36
CA CYS A 59 0.98 24.40 -6.40
C CYS A 59 2.05 23.46 -5.83
N PHE A 60 2.95 22.96 -6.67
CA PHE A 60 4.08 22.13 -6.28
C PHE A 60 5.01 22.88 -5.30
N GLU A 61 5.40 24.12 -5.61
CA GLU A 61 6.27 24.93 -4.76
C GLU A 61 5.63 25.22 -3.39
N TRP A 62 4.35 25.52 -3.34
CA TRP A 62 3.60 25.66 -2.08
C TRP A 62 3.58 24.37 -1.25
N LYS A 63 3.32 23.24 -1.88
CA LYS A 63 3.32 21.93 -1.22
C LYS A 63 4.68 21.63 -0.60
N ILE A 64 5.77 21.82 -1.35
CA ILE A 64 7.13 21.59 -0.85
C ILE A 64 7.47 22.57 0.28
N ALA A 65 7.14 23.85 0.16
CA ALA A 65 7.38 24.83 1.22
C ALA A 65 6.62 24.48 2.51
N TYR A 66 5.37 24.06 2.39
CA TYR A 66 4.56 23.60 3.52
C TYR A 66 5.15 22.34 4.18
N ASP A 67 5.45 21.31 3.39
CA ASP A 67 6.02 20.05 3.89
C ASP A 67 7.38 20.26 4.57
N ASN A 68 8.22 21.13 4.00
CA ASN A 68 9.51 21.46 4.58
C ASN A 68 9.35 22.21 5.93
N ALA A 69 8.40 23.15 6.02
CA ALA A 69 8.12 23.85 7.26
C ALA A 69 7.62 22.91 8.37
N ILE A 70 6.72 21.98 8.06
CA ILE A 70 6.21 21.01 9.02
C ILE A 70 7.28 20.01 9.47
N LYS A 71 8.15 19.57 8.54
CA LYS A 71 9.20 18.57 8.81
C LYS A 71 10.50 19.19 9.32
N GLY A 72 10.59 20.50 9.41
CA GLY A 72 11.83 21.22 9.81
C GLY A 72 12.97 21.05 8.80
N ILE A 73 12.66 20.80 7.53
CA ILE A 73 13.65 20.64 6.46
C ILE A 73 14.10 22.02 5.98
N VAL A 74 15.41 22.25 5.99
CA VAL A 74 16.02 23.47 5.48
C VAL A 74 16.73 23.16 4.17
N GLY A 75 16.36 23.87 3.10
CA GLY A 75 16.95 23.74 1.77
C GLY A 75 15.97 23.23 0.71
N ASP A 76 16.38 23.39 -0.54
CA ASP A 76 15.61 22.93 -1.70
C ASP A 76 15.94 21.46 -2.02
N ARG A 77 14.96 20.75 -2.54
CA ARG A 77 15.16 19.40 -3.08
C ARG A 77 15.60 19.52 -4.54
N SER A 78 16.58 18.69 -4.95
CA SER A 78 16.93 18.64 -6.37
C SER A 78 15.77 18.04 -7.19
N ASP A 79 15.68 18.43 -8.46
CA ASP A 79 14.66 17.91 -9.38
C ASP A 79 14.75 16.37 -9.49
N GLU A 80 15.99 15.80 -9.47
CA GLU A 80 16.18 14.35 -9.48
C GLU A 80 15.56 13.67 -8.26
N LEU A 81 15.70 14.24 -7.07
CA LEU A 81 15.11 13.70 -5.85
C LEU A 81 13.58 13.77 -5.90
N VAL A 82 13.04 14.88 -6.40
CA VAL A 82 11.59 15.05 -6.56
C VAL A 82 11.02 14.02 -7.52
N ILE A 83 11.62 13.88 -8.70
CA ILE A 83 11.21 12.90 -9.73
C ILE A 83 11.33 11.48 -9.20
N SER A 84 12.44 11.13 -8.56
CA SER A 84 12.68 9.82 -7.97
C SER A 84 11.64 9.47 -6.91
N THR A 85 11.31 10.43 -6.03
CA THR A 85 10.27 10.25 -5.01
C THR A 85 8.92 10.02 -5.64
N LEU A 86 8.53 10.87 -6.60
CA LEU A 86 7.25 10.75 -7.30
C LEU A 86 7.11 9.39 -8.02
N MET A 87 8.15 8.97 -8.74
CA MET A 87 8.14 7.66 -9.41
C MET A 87 8.03 6.51 -8.43
N THR A 88 8.75 6.57 -7.31
CA THR A 88 8.71 5.52 -6.28
C THR A 88 7.34 5.44 -5.61
N GLU A 89 6.67 6.56 -5.41
CA GLU A 89 5.33 6.61 -4.80
C GLU A 89 4.22 6.19 -5.76
N LYS A 90 4.27 6.65 -7.01
CA LYS A 90 3.18 6.44 -7.99
C LYS A 90 3.36 5.15 -8.80
N LEU A 91 4.59 4.79 -9.17
CA LEU A 91 4.93 3.59 -9.94
C LEU A 91 5.70 2.57 -9.08
N LYS A 92 5.24 2.35 -7.85
CA LYS A 92 5.93 1.58 -6.82
C LYS A 92 6.38 0.19 -7.27
N TRP A 93 5.53 -0.59 -7.93
CA TRP A 93 5.86 -1.95 -8.36
C TRP A 93 6.82 -2.01 -9.56
N PRO A 94 6.64 -1.24 -10.64
CA PRO A 94 7.63 -1.15 -11.71
C PRO A 94 9.01 -0.69 -11.22
N VAL A 95 9.06 0.32 -10.35
CA VAL A 95 10.32 0.82 -9.77
C VAL A 95 10.96 -0.25 -8.87
N ALA A 96 10.19 -0.93 -8.02
CA ALA A 96 10.69 -2.01 -7.19
C ALA A 96 11.26 -3.15 -8.02
N ARG A 97 10.62 -3.54 -9.13
CA ARG A 97 11.12 -4.55 -10.04
C ARG A 97 12.48 -4.17 -10.63
N LEU A 98 12.60 -2.95 -11.16
CA LEU A 98 13.87 -2.44 -11.70
C LEU A 98 14.96 -2.41 -10.63
N TYR A 99 14.63 -2.04 -9.41
CA TYR A 99 15.55 -2.06 -8.28
C TYR A 99 16.06 -3.48 -8.00
N CYS A 100 15.14 -4.46 -7.89
CA CYS A 100 15.50 -5.86 -7.64
C CYS A 100 16.40 -6.43 -8.75
N GLU A 101 16.03 -6.22 -10.02
CA GLU A 101 16.80 -6.70 -11.18
C GLU A 101 18.22 -6.12 -11.23
N ARG A 102 18.43 -4.90 -10.69
CA ARG A 102 19.72 -4.23 -10.75
C ARG A 102 20.61 -4.50 -9.53
N TYR A 103 20.03 -4.63 -8.34
CA TYR A 103 20.80 -4.56 -7.09
C TYR A 103 20.74 -5.83 -6.24
N LEU A 104 19.79 -6.72 -6.48
CA LEU A 104 19.58 -7.94 -5.70
C LEU A 104 19.91 -9.18 -6.54
N ASN A 105 20.24 -10.27 -5.86
CA ASN A 105 20.52 -11.55 -6.50
C ASN A 105 19.99 -12.71 -5.65
N GLN A 106 19.94 -13.91 -6.25
CA GLN A 106 19.37 -15.10 -5.59
C GLN A 106 20.10 -15.46 -4.29
N ASN A 107 21.41 -15.26 -4.21
CA ASN A 107 22.14 -15.53 -2.97
C ASN A 107 21.70 -14.64 -1.80
N ASP A 108 21.32 -13.39 -2.06
CA ASP A 108 20.77 -12.49 -1.05
C ASP A 108 19.42 -13.03 -0.56
N LYS A 109 18.56 -13.47 -1.47
CA LYS A 109 17.24 -14.06 -1.14
C LYS A 109 17.40 -15.34 -0.31
N ASP A 110 18.28 -16.24 -0.72
CA ASP A 110 18.54 -17.49 -0.02
C ASP A 110 19.09 -17.26 1.39
N ARG A 111 20.00 -16.30 1.52
CA ARG A 111 20.59 -15.93 2.80
C ARG A 111 19.56 -15.36 3.78
N ILE A 112 18.72 -14.43 3.33
CA ILE A 112 17.67 -13.86 4.17
C ILE A 112 16.61 -14.90 4.50
N SER A 113 16.22 -15.75 3.54
CA SER A 113 15.28 -16.84 3.77
C SER A 113 15.81 -17.81 4.82
N GLY A 114 17.10 -18.17 4.75
CA GLY A 114 17.73 -19.02 5.75
C GLY A 114 17.74 -18.41 7.16
N LEU A 115 17.99 -17.11 7.26
CA LEU A 115 17.90 -16.40 8.54
C LEU A 115 16.49 -16.45 9.14
N ILE A 116 15.46 -16.29 8.29
CA ILE A 116 14.06 -16.40 8.75
C ILE A 116 13.78 -17.84 9.21
N ASP A 117 14.29 -18.86 8.52
CA ASP A 117 14.14 -20.25 8.94
C ASP A 117 14.79 -20.54 10.29
N GLU A 118 15.97 -19.98 10.57
CA GLU A 118 16.61 -20.05 11.88
C GLU A 118 15.75 -19.40 12.96
N VAL A 119 15.18 -18.20 12.70
CA VAL A 119 14.29 -17.52 13.65
C VAL A 119 13.03 -18.35 13.91
N ILE A 120 12.41 -18.94 12.90
CA ILE A 120 11.25 -19.82 13.04
C ILE A 120 11.60 -21.05 13.90
N SER A 121 12.76 -21.64 13.67
CA SER A 121 13.26 -22.78 14.46
C SER A 121 13.45 -22.43 15.94
N GLU A 122 14.01 -21.26 16.25
CA GLU A 122 14.16 -20.80 17.63
C GLU A 122 12.78 -20.55 18.28
N TYR A 123 11.84 -19.94 17.58
CA TYR A 123 10.48 -19.78 18.09
C TYR A 123 9.78 -21.10 18.37
N HIS A 124 10.02 -22.13 17.57
CA HIS A 124 9.51 -23.49 17.82
C HIS A 124 9.98 -24.00 19.18
N GLY A 125 11.29 -23.90 19.47
CA GLY A 125 11.86 -24.28 20.77
C GLY A 125 11.27 -23.48 21.93
N ILE A 126 11.11 -22.15 21.76
CA ILE A 126 10.51 -21.27 22.78
C ILE A 126 9.07 -21.71 23.12
N ILE A 127 8.27 -22.06 22.09
CA ILE A 127 6.90 -22.52 22.28
C ILE A 127 6.87 -23.88 23.00
N GLU A 128 7.75 -24.83 22.65
CA GLU A 128 7.83 -26.13 23.29
C GLU A 128 8.20 -26.03 24.78
N GLU A 129 9.13 -25.12 25.12
CA GLU A 129 9.60 -24.90 26.49
C GLU A 129 8.66 -24.06 27.35
N ALA A 130 7.67 -23.36 26.75
CA ALA A 130 6.75 -22.48 27.47
C ALA A 130 5.89 -23.26 28.49
N ASP A 131 6.11 -23.02 29.76
CA ASP A 131 5.41 -23.71 30.88
C ASP A 131 4.00 -23.16 31.16
N PHE A 132 3.67 -21.97 30.65
CA PHE A 132 2.37 -21.33 30.80
C PHE A 132 1.36 -21.72 29.70
N LEU A 133 1.78 -22.45 28.67
CA LEU A 133 0.93 -22.93 27.58
C LEU A 133 0.48 -24.38 27.80
N THR A 134 -0.78 -24.67 27.49
CA THR A 134 -1.23 -26.07 27.43
C THR A 134 -0.69 -26.79 26.20
N ASP A 135 -0.62 -28.11 26.21
CA ASP A 135 -0.14 -28.92 25.07
C ASP A 135 -0.96 -28.63 23.80
N GLU A 136 -2.27 -28.45 23.92
CA GLU A 136 -3.15 -28.10 22.81
C GLU A 136 -2.79 -26.72 22.24
N THR A 137 -2.53 -25.73 23.09
CA THR A 137 -2.14 -24.37 22.65
C THR A 137 -0.76 -24.39 22.00
N LYS A 138 0.20 -25.16 22.54
CA LYS A 138 1.53 -25.35 21.92
C LYS A 138 1.39 -25.94 20.51
N ALA A 139 0.63 -27.01 20.35
CA ALA A 139 0.41 -27.64 19.05
C ALA A 139 -0.22 -26.67 18.04
N ALA A 140 -1.21 -25.89 18.44
CA ALA A 140 -1.83 -24.87 17.59
C ALA A 140 -0.85 -23.75 17.21
N ALA A 141 -0.03 -23.28 18.14
CA ALA A 141 0.97 -22.24 17.90
C ALA A 141 2.09 -22.72 16.96
N ILE A 142 2.59 -23.96 17.15
CA ILE A 142 3.58 -24.58 16.28
C ILE A 142 3.02 -24.75 14.87
N SER A 143 1.80 -25.26 14.73
CA SER A 143 1.15 -25.40 13.42
C SER A 143 1.00 -24.07 12.71
N LYS A 144 0.68 -22.99 13.43
CA LYS A 144 0.63 -21.64 12.86
C LYS A 144 2.01 -21.17 12.42
N LEU A 145 3.04 -21.42 13.22
CA LEU A 145 4.43 -21.03 12.93
C LEU A 145 4.96 -21.74 11.67
N GLU A 146 4.68 -23.06 11.54
CA GLU A 146 5.10 -23.86 10.38
C GLU A 146 4.40 -23.49 9.08
N THR A 147 3.23 -22.84 9.16
CA THR A 147 2.44 -22.40 8.00
C THR A 147 2.64 -20.94 7.62
N ILE A 148 3.65 -20.27 8.17
CA ILE A 148 3.99 -18.89 7.80
C ILE A 148 4.44 -18.84 6.33
N ASP A 149 3.79 -18.01 5.53
CA ASP A 149 4.23 -17.70 4.17
C ASP A 149 5.34 -16.65 4.21
N LYS A 150 6.54 -17.03 3.75
CA LYS A 150 7.71 -16.15 3.79
C LYS A 150 7.80 -15.32 2.51
N GLN A 151 7.62 -14.03 2.63
CA GLN A 151 7.78 -13.07 1.54
C GLN A 151 9.14 -12.38 1.65
N VAL A 152 10.14 -12.83 0.88
CA VAL A 152 11.54 -12.42 1.03
C VAL A 152 12.03 -11.69 -0.20
N LEU A 153 12.48 -10.44 -0.02
CA LEU A 153 13.10 -9.52 -0.97
C LEU A 153 12.27 -9.18 -2.21
N TRP A 154 11.75 -10.14 -2.97
CA TRP A 154 10.90 -9.92 -4.14
C TRP A 154 9.96 -11.10 -4.41
N PRO A 155 8.79 -10.85 -5.02
CA PRO A 155 7.85 -11.93 -5.39
C PRO A 155 8.43 -12.81 -6.48
N ASP A 156 8.17 -14.12 -6.39
CA ASP A 156 8.57 -15.07 -7.45
C ASP A 156 7.74 -14.87 -8.72
N ASP A 157 6.50 -14.43 -8.58
CA ASP A 157 5.62 -14.12 -9.69
C ASP A 157 5.33 -12.61 -9.77
N TRP A 158 6.01 -11.93 -10.67
CA TRP A 158 5.81 -10.51 -10.95
C TRP A 158 4.55 -10.19 -11.77
N SER A 159 3.90 -11.20 -12.35
CA SER A 159 2.70 -10.97 -13.18
C SER A 159 1.54 -10.34 -12.40
N LYS A 160 1.47 -10.61 -11.09
CA LYS A 160 0.50 -10.03 -10.17
C LYS A 160 0.64 -8.51 -9.96
N TYR A 161 1.79 -7.96 -10.32
CA TYR A 161 2.17 -6.55 -10.12
C TYR A 161 2.50 -5.85 -11.44
N ASP A 162 2.10 -6.47 -12.55
CA ASP A 162 2.35 -5.95 -13.89
C ASP A 162 1.42 -4.77 -14.18
N SER A 163 2.01 -3.70 -14.65
CA SER A 163 1.31 -2.47 -15.05
C SER A 163 1.46 -2.17 -16.54
N ARG A 164 1.71 -3.20 -17.38
CA ARG A 164 1.88 -3.02 -18.84
C ARG A 164 0.64 -2.47 -19.54
N ASP A 165 -0.53 -2.66 -18.94
CA ASP A 165 -1.79 -2.12 -19.45
C ASP A 165 -2.03 -0.65 -19.05
N LEU A 166 -1.11 -0.08 -18.24
CA LEU A 166 -1.17 1.34 -17.88
C LEU A 166 -0.60 2.19 -19.01
N GLU A 167 -1.45 2.96 -19.64
CA GLU A 167 -1.05 3.90 -20.68
C GLU A 167 -0.87 5.30 -20.11
N ILE A 168 0.33 5.87 -20.30
CA ILE A 168 0.67 7.24 -19.89
C ILE A 168 1.16 7.98 -21.13
N ALA A 169 0.44 9.03 -21.50
CA ALA A 169 0.85 9.89 -22.62
C ALA A 169 2.13 10.66 -22.25
N SER A 170 3.09 10.70 -23.18
CA SER A 170 4.31 11.50 -23.00
C SER A 170 4.00 13.00 -23.13
N ALA A 171 4.88 13.85 -22.61
CA ALA A 171 4.76 15.29 -22.77
C ALA A 171 4.78 15.71 -24.27
N ALA A 172 5.51 14.96 -25.11
CA ALA A 172 5.55 15.20 -26.55
C ALA A 172 4.18 14.94 -27.24
N ASP A 173 3.38 14.03 -26.66
CA ASP A 173 2.04 13.68 -27.13
C ASP A 173 0.95 14.49 -26.41
N GLY A 174 1.34 15.54 -25.68
CA GLY A 174 0.43 16.43 -24.96
C GLY A 174 0.01 15.94 -23.57
N GLY A 175 0.65 14.89 -23.04
CA GLY A 175 0.43 14.41 -21.68
C GLY A 175 0.91 15.40 -20.63
N THR A 176 0.19 15.46 -19.51
CA THR A 176 0.58 16.24 -18.33
C THR A 176 0.84 15.32 -17.13
N LEU A 177 1.60 15.81 -16.13
CA LEU A 177 1.83 15.05 -14.91
C LEU A 177 0.51 14.71 -14.20
N TRP A 178 -0.42 15.67 -14.16
CA TRP A 178 -1.73 15.46 -13.57
C TRP A 178 -2.53 14.33 -14.25
N GLU A 179 -2.55 14.30 -15.60
CA GLU A 179 -3.22 13.21 -16.33
C GLU A 179 -2.54 11.86 -16.08
N ALA A 180 -1.21 11.83 -15.99
CA ALA A 180 -0.47 10.64 -15.66
C ALA A 180 -0.83 10.11 -14.26
N VAL A 181 -0.77 10.96 -13.23
CA VAL A 181 -1.11 10.60 -11.86
C VAL A 181 -2.56 10.14 -11.74
N LYS A 182 -3.49 10.85 -12.37
CA LYS A 182 -4.91 10.47 -12.41
C LYS A 182 -5.11 9.10 -13.09
N GLY A 183 -4.39 8.83 -14.16
CA GLY A 183 -4.40 7.54 -14.85
C GLY A 183 -3.89 6.40 -13.97
N ILE A 184 -2.80 6.62 -13.26
CA ILE A 184 -2.23 5.63 -12.31
C ILE A 184 -3.21 5.34 -11.17
N VAL A 185 -3.76 6.37 -10.52
CA VAL A 185 -4.72 6.21 -9.42
C VAL A 185 -5.97 5.45 -9.89
N ARG A 186 -6.47 5.76 -11.09
CA ARG A 186 -7.60 5.04 -11.68
C ARG A 186 -7.27 3.59 -11.95
N TYR A 187 -6.10 3.32 -12.53
CA TYR A 187 -5.61 1.96 -12.77
C TYR A 187 -5.53 1.15 -11.47
N ASP A 188 -4.90 1.70 -10.43
CA ASP A 188 -4.77 1.04 -9.12
C ASP A 188 -6.14 0.78 -8.48
N THR A 189 -7.07 1.72 -8.61
CA THR A 189 -8.46 1.57 -8.12
C THR A 189 -9.17 0.45 -8.86
N ASP A 190 -9.09 0.41 -10.19
CA ASP A 190 -9.71 -0.63 -11.00
C ASP A 190 -9.12 -2.03 -10.68
N GLN A 191 -7.81 -2.11 -10.40
CA GLN A 191 -7.17 -3.34 -9.94
C GLN A 191 -7.68 -3.77 -8.56
N SER A 192 -7.82 -2.83 -7.62
CA SER A 192 -8.34 -3.10 -6.28
C SER A 192 -9.79 -3.61 -6.32
N ILE A 193 -10.63 -3.01 -7.17
CA ILE A 193 -12.03 -3.46 -7.36
C ILE A 193 -12.09 -4.88 -7.94
N ARG A 194 -11.24 -5.20 -8.93
CA ARG A 194 -11.16 -6.57 -9.49
C ARG A 194 -10.77 -7.58 -8.43
N GLN A 195 -9.72 -7.28 -7.67
CA GLN A 195 -9.23 -8.17 -6.59
C GLN A 195 -10.26 -8.40 -5.50
N PHE A 196 -11.08 -7.39 -5.19
CA PHE A 196 -12.17 -7.54 -4.22
C PHE A 196 -13.18 -8.62 -4.62
N SER A 197 -13.35 -8.87 -5.93
CA SER A 197 -14.25 -9.88 -6.47
C SER A 197 -13.60 -11.26 -6.66
N GLU A 198 -12.29 -11.38 -6.38
CA GLU A 198 -11.52 -12.61 -6.51
C GLU A 198 -11.34 -13.31 -5.16
N PRO A 199 -11.07 -14.63 -5.15
CA PRO A 199 -10.66 -15.31 -3.94
C PRO A 199 -9.42 -14.67 -3.32
N VAL A 200 -9.32 -14.67 -1.99
CA VAL A 200 -8.18 -14.10 -1.27
C VAL A 200 -6.88 -14.80 -1.68
N ASP A 201 -5.96 -14.05 -2.27
CA ASP A 201 -4.60 -14.50 -2.57
C ASP A 201 -3.67 -14.17 -1.39
N LYS A 202 -3.45 -15.14 -0.50
CA LYS A 202 -2.59 -14.98 0.68
C LYS A 202 -1.12 -14.72 0.33
N GLY A 203 -0.65 -15.16 -0.84
CA GLY A 203 0.71 -14.93 -1.33
C GLY A 203 0.90 -13.57 -2.00
N ARG A 204 -0.10 -12.67 -1.92
CA ARG A 204 0.03 -11.32 -2.46
C ARG A 204 0.84 -10.45 -1.51
N TRP A 205 1.85 -9.79 -2.07
CA TRP A 205 2.71 -8.88 -1.32
C TRP A 205 2.03 -7.54 -1.02
N THR A 206 2.10 -7.12 0.22
CA THR A 206 1.61 -5.82 0.68
C THR A 206 2.68 -4.73 0.53
N TYR A 207 3.94 -5.09 0.79
CA TYR A 207 5.06 -4.16 0.74
C TYR A 207 5.89 -4.36 -0.53
N VAL A 208 6.34 -3.25 -1.10
CA VAL A 208 7.23 -3.31 -2.27
C VAL A 208 8.66 -3.63 -1.86
N PRO A 209 9.40 -4.42 -2.66
CA PRO A 209 10.73 -4.92 -2.35
C PRO A 209 11.81 -3.87 -2.04
N ASN A 210 11.69 -2.66 -2.58
CA ASN A 210 12.63 -1.57 -2.34
C ASN A 210 12.32 -0.75 -1.06
N THR A 211 11.40 -1.24 -0.22
CA THR A 211 11.11 -0.66 1.08
C THR A 211 11.83 -1.46 2.17
N LEU A 212 12.64 -0.77 2.99
CA LEU A 212 13.25 -1.39 4.15
C LEU A 212 12.16 -1.60 5.22
N ASN A 213 11.61 -2.78 5.27
CA ASN A 213 10.55 -3.15 6.21
C ASN A 213 10.62 -4.63 6.56
N CYS A 214 10.05 -4.97 7.73
CA CYS A 214 9.79 -6.32 8.17
C CYS A 214 8.46 -6.29 8.93
N ALA A 215 7.48 -7.04 8.48
CA ALA A 215 6.16 -7.07 9.08
C ALA A 215 5.61 -8.49 9.10
N PHE A 216 4.73 -8.76 10.04
CA PHE A 216 3.91 -9.97 10.09
C PHE A 216 2.45 -9.57 9.88
N ASP A 217 1.80 -10.18 8.91
CA ASP A 217 0.36 -10.04 8.70
C ASP A 217 -0.38 -11.22 9.34
N PRO A 218 -1.13 -11.00 10.44
CA PRO A 218 -1.84 -12.08 11.12
C PRO A 218 -3.04 -12.63 10.33
N GLN A 219 -3.54 -11.91 9.32
CA GLN A 219 -4.69 -12.34 8.52
C GLN A 219 -4.27 -13.33 7.43
N SER A 220 -3.18 -13.05 6.74
CA SER A 220 -2.60 -13.95 5.73
C SER A 220 -1.67 -15.02 6.35
N ASN A 221 -1.13 -14.78 7.54
CA ASN A 221 -0.05 -15.54 8.17
C ASN A 221 1.24 -15.46 7.35
N SER A 222 1.64 -14.26 6.96
CA SER A 222 2.81 -13.99 6.14
C SER A 222 3.70 -12.89 6.70
#